data_7b8582b76c012dda9ce18aa5001743d5
#
_entry.id   7b8582b76c012dda9ce18aa5001743d5
#
_cell.length_a   1.000
_cell.length_b   1.000
_cell.length_c   1.000
_cell.angle_alpha   90.00
_cell.angle_beta   90.00
_cell.angle_gamma   90.00
#
_symmetry.space_group_name_H-M   'P 1'
#
loop_
_entity.id
_entity.type
_entity.pdbx_description
1 polymer ?
#
loop_
_entity_poly.entity_id
_entity_poly.type
_entity_poly.pdbx_seq_one_letter_code
_entity_poly.pdbx_strand_id
1 'polypeptide(L)'
;MPQSLQFYFDLMSPYAYLAHARLPAMAAHHGLALDYQPVDLARLKLLAGNTGPGNRDIAIKHRYLRQDLRRWADFYGVPFCPPAGYGSARINAGALYARDRGLCQPYTEWIWGRVWGEGRAMDDDALLREAAARFDWPEREFTGFVASPEAAQRLAAGTQAAHEAGVFGVPTMRLDSELWWGNDRLEFLERHLAVRAPTGKAPPAALAGT
;
A
#
# COMPACT_ATOMS: atom_id res chain seq x y z
N MET A 1 -24.30 -2.74 0.85
CA MET A 1 -22.96 -2.76 1.44
C MET A 1 -22.38 -1.36 1.35
N PRO A 2 -21.60 -0.87 2.31
CA PRO A 2 -20.94 0.41 2.17
C PRO A 2 -20.07 0.39 0.90
N GLN A 3 -19.99 1.52 0.22
CA GLN A 3 -19.12 1.67 -0.94
C GLN A 3 -17.66 1.51 -0.48
N SER A 4 -16.84 0.78 -1.23
CA SER A 4 -15.45 0.52 -0.87
C SER A 4 -14.50 1.27 -1.79
N LEU A 5 -13.46 1.86 -1.21
CA LEU A 5 -12.32 2.44 -1.90
C LEU A 5 -11.24 1.36 -2.01
N GLN A 6 -10.96 0.90 -3.22
CA GLN A 6 -9.90 -0.07 -3.45
C GLN A 6 -8.53 0.60 -3.33
N PHE A 7 -7.64 -0.02 -2.57
CA PHE A 7 -6.27 0.44 -2.37
C PHE A 7 -5.29 -0.61 -2.86
N TYR A 8 -4.70 -0.38 -4.03
CA TYR A 8 -3.68 -1.23 -4.63
C TYR A 8 -2.30 -0.84 -4.13
N PHE A 9 -1.59 -1.80 -3.57
CA PHE A 9 -0.29 -1.58 -2.94
C PHE A 9 0.65 -2.78 -3.10
N ASP A 10 1.93 -2.50 -2.96
CA ASP A 10 2.98 -3.48 -2.68
C ASP A 10 3.73 -2.98 -1.44
N LEU A 11 3.98 -3.86 -0.48
CA LEU A 11 4.69 -3.50 0.75
C LEU A 11 6.12 -3.01 0.49
N MET A 12 6.68 -3.30 -0.70
CA MET A 12 7.94 -2.75 -1.17
C MET A 12 7.86 -1.25 -1.54
N SER A 13 6.66 -0.70 -1.74
CA SER A 13 6.50 0.68 -2.19
C SER A 13 6.54 1.67 -1.03
N PRO A 14 7.55 2.56 -0.94
CA PRO A 14 7.57 3.61 0.08
C PRO A 14 6.44 4.62 -0.09
N TYR A 15 6.03 4.90 -1.33
CA TYR A 15 4.91 5.79 -1.58
C TYR A 15 3.56 5.17 -1.18
N ALA A 16 3.43 3.82 -1.22
CA ALA A 16 2.24 3.15 -0.70
C ALA A 16 2.20 3.21 0.84
N TYR A 17 3.35 3.05 1.51
CA TYR A 17 3.49 3.30 2.95
C TYR A 17 3.05 4.73 3.32
N LEU A 18 3.57 5.73 2.61
CA LEU A 18 3.24 7.14 2.84
C LEU A 18 1.75 7.44 2.58
N ALA A 19 1.19 6.91 1.49
CA ALA A 19 -0.24 7.07 1.22
C ALA A 19 -1.11 6.46 2.33
N HIS A 20 -0.73 5.30 2.82
CA HIS A 20 -1.45 4.60 3.89
C HIS A 20 -1.50 5.40 5.20
N ALA A 21 -0.50 6.22 5.49
CA ALA A 21 -0.51 7.08 6.69
C ALA A 21 -1.73 8.01 6.76
N ARG A 22 -2.36 8.33 5.63
CA ARG A 22 -3.52 9.23 5.56
C ARG A 22 -4.81 8.55 5.07
N LEU A 23 -4.65 7.55 4.22
CA LEU A 23 -5.77 6.96 3.49
C LEU A 23 -6.85 6.32 4.39
N PRO A 24 -6.54 5.59 5.50
CA PRO A 24 -7.56 5.04 6.37
C PRO A 24 -8.45 6.10 7.02
N ALA A 25 -7.86 7.17 7.54
CA ALA A 25 -8.60 8.27 8.15
C ALA A 25 -9.47 9.01 7.12
N MET A 26 -8.93 9.24 5.91
CA MET A 26 -9.65 9.85 4.79
C MET A 26 -10.86 9.00 4.40
N ALA A 27 -10.68 7.71 4.17
CA ALA A 27 -11.77 6.81 3.80
C ALA A 27 -12.87 6.79 4.87
N ALA A 28 -12.48 6.66 6.15
CA ALA A 28 -13.41 6.67 7.28
C ALA A 28 -14.20 7.99 7.38
N HIS A 29 -13.53 9.14 7.15
CA HIS A 29 -14.17 10.46 7.14
C HIS A 29 -15.30 10.56 6.11
N HIS A 30 -15.14 9.92 4.97
CA HIS A 30 -16.14 9.87 3.89
C HIS A 30 -17.06 8.65 3.95
N GLY A 31 -17.02 7.85 5.03
CA GLY A 31 -17.89 6.68 5.21
C GLY A 31 -17.59 5.52 4.27
N LEU A 32 -16.36 5.45 3.74
CA LEU A 32 -15.91 4.39 2.85
C LEU A 32 -15.13 3.32 3.63
N ALA A 33 -15.32 2.06 3.26
CA ALA A 33 -14.42 0.99 3.67
C ALA A 33 -13.21 0.94 2.73
N LEU A 34 -12.01 0.68 3.26
CA LEU A 34 -10.84 0.38 2.42
C LEU A 34 -10.83 -1.11 2.06
N ASP A 35 -10.75 -1.38 0.76
CA ASP A 35 -10.54 -2.72 0.20
C ASP A 35 -9.07 -2.85 -0.23
N TYR A 36 -8.29 -3.55 0.59
CA TYR A 36 -6.86 -3.72 0.42
C TYR A 36 -6.53 -4.75 -0.66
N GLN A 37 -5.84 -4.33 -1.73
CA GLN A 37 -5.49 -5.12 -2.89
C GLN A 37 -3.96 -5.24 -3.02
N PRO A 38 -3.31 -6.23 -2.38
CA PRO A 38 -1.88 -6.45 -2.54
C PRO A 38 -1.58 -6.93 -3.96
N VAL A 39 -0.54 -6.36 -4.57
CA VAL A 39 -0.06 -6.71 -5.90
C VAL A 39 1.46 -6.93 -5.90
N ASP A 40 1.96 -7.64 -6.92
CA ASP A 40 3.38 -7.67 -7.25
C ASP A 40 3.70 -6.49 -8.18
N LEU A 41 4.36 -5.47 -7.64
CA LEU A 41 4.68 -4.24 -8.38
C LEU A 41 5.62 -4.50 -9.56
N ALA A 42 6.56 -5.44 -9.44
CA ALA A 42 7.48 -5.75 -10.51
C ALA A 42 6.73 -6.35 -11.71
N ARG A 43 5.86 -7.33 -11.45
CA ARG A 43 4.98 -7.93 -12.46
C ARG A 43 4.00 -6.91 -13.03
N LEU A 44 3.38 -6.09 -12.19
CA LEU A 44 2.42 -5.06 -12.62
C LEU A 44 3.05 -4.07 -13.62
N LYS A 45 4.27 -3.63 -13.34
CA LYS A 45 5.02 -2.76 -14.26
C LYS A 45 5.28 -3.41 -15.62
N LEU A 46 5.65 -4.69 -15.62
CA LEU A 46 5.87 -5.43 -16.87
C LEU A 46 4.58 -5.57 -17.68
N LEU A 47 3.46 -5.89 -17.04
CA LEU A 47 2.14 -5.95 -17.68
C LEU A 47 1.75 -4.60 -18.30
N ALA A 48 2.09 -3.50 -17.63
CA ALA A 48 1.86 -2.15 -18.12
C ALA A 48 2.85 -1.67 -19.21
N GLY A 49 3.74 -2.54 -19.67
CA GLY A 49 4.73 -2.22 -20.73
C GLY A 49 5.96 -1.46 -20.22
N ASN A 50 6.14 -1.29 -18.92
CA ASN A 50 7.33 -0.65 -18.34
C ASN A 50 8.47 -1.67 -18.21
N THR A 51 9.26 -1.82 -19.28
CA THR A 51 10.40 -2.75 -19.38
C THR A 51 11.76 -2.07 -19.16
N GLY A 52 11.78 -0.76 -18.98
CA GLY A 52 12.99 0.02 -18.73
C GLY A 52 13.49 -0.09 -17.27
N PRO A 53 14.67 0.47 -16.99
CA PRO A 53 15.24 0.48 -15.64
C PRO A 53 14.32 1.21 -14.66
N GLY A 54 14.23 0.67 -13.45
CA GLY A 54 13.49 1.29 -12.36
C GLY A 54 14.12 2.61 -11.91
N ASN A 55 13.35 3.46 -11.20
CA ASN A 55 13.87 4.73 -10.70
C ASN A 55 15.06 4.56 -9.72
N ARG A 56 15.17 3.39 -9.07
CA ARG A 56 16.31 3.05 -8.18
C ARG A 56 17.57 2.72 -8.96
N ASP A 57 17.44 2.23 -10.19
CA ASP A 57 18.58 1.81 -11.03
C ASP A 57 19.23 3.00 -11.73
N ILE A 58 18.57 4.16 -11.72
CA ILE A 58 19.05 5.41 -12.31
C ILE A 58 19.54 6.32 -11.18
N ALA A 59 20.85 6.47 -11.04
CA ALA A 59 21.50 7.13 -9.90
C ALA A 59 20.94 8.52 -9.56
N ILE A 60 20.69 9.37 -10.56
CA ILE A 60 20.15 10.71 -10.36
C ILE A 60 18.71 10.67 -9.85
N LYS A 61 17.88 9.73 -10.36
CA LYS A 61 16.50 9.53 -9.91
C LYS A 61 16.48 8.94 -8.49
N HIS A 62 17.36 7.98 -8.18
CA HIS A 62 17.47 7.42 -6.86
C HIS A 62 17.84 8.45 -5.80
N ARG A 63 18.77 9.37 -6.12
CA ARG A 63 19.12 10.47 -5.22
C ARG A 63 17.93 11.37 -4.93
N TYR A 64 17.19 11.78 -5.96
CA TYR A 64 15.99 12.59 -5.80
C TYR A 64 14.91 11.85 -5.00
N LEU A 65 14.65 10.59 -5.33
CA LEU A 65 13.68 9.74 -4.66
C LEU A 65 13.90 9.69 -3.13
N ARG A 66 15.16 9.50 -2.71
CA ARG A 66 15.50 9.49 -1.26
C ARG A 66 15.20 10.81 -0.57
N GLN A 67 15.41 11.92 -1.25
CA GLN A 67 15.12 13.24 -0.73
C GLN A 67 13.60 13.50 -0.67
N ASP A 68 12.88 13.12 -1.71
CA ASP A 68 11.44 13.29 -1.82
C ASP A 68 10.69 12.46 -0.77
N LEU A 69 11.07 11.19 -0.59
CA LEU A 69 10.49 10.32 0.43
C LEU A 69 10.64 10.83 1.86
N ARG A 70 11.79 11.45 2.18
CA ARG A 70 11.99 12.09 3.48
C ARG A 70 11.06 13.28 3.67
N ARG A 71 10.92 14.14 2.66
CA ARG A 71 9.99 15.27 2.70
C ARG A 71 8.55 14.83 2.96
N TRP A 72 8.11 13.78 2.26
CA TRP A 72 6.77 13.24 2.46
C TRP A 72 6.60 12.60 3.84
N ALA A 73 7.60 11.88 4.34
CA ALA A 73 7.56 11.29 5.67
C ALA A 73 7.50 12.37 6.77
N ASP A 74 8.33 13.40 6.66
CA ASP A 74 8.33 14.56 7.56
C ASP A 74 6.97 15.28 7.51
N PHE A 75 6.43 15.51 6.31
CA PHE A 75 5.14 16.16 6.12
C PHE A 75 3.96 15.37 6.70
N TYR A 76 4.02 14.04 6.62
CA TYR A 76 2.99 13.17 7.21
C TYR A 76 3.27 12.80 8.68
N GLY A 77 4.42 13.18 9.22
CA GLY A 77 4.80 12.88 10.61
C GLY A 77 5.00 11.39 10.87
N VAL A 78 5.47 10.63 9.87
CA VAL A 78 5.69 9.19 9.99
C VAL A 78 7.19 8.84 10.00
N PRO A 79 7.62 7.82 10.78
CA PRO A 79 8.99 7.33 10.74
C PRO A 79 9.38 6.87 9.34
N PHE A 80 10.62 7.13 8.91
CA PHE A 80 11.09 6.68 7.61
C PHE A 80 12.54 6.19 7.66
N CYS A 81 12.71 4.88 7.53
CA CYS A 81 13.99 4.20 7.46
C CYS A 81 13.97 3.22 6.28
N PRO A 82 14.79 3.41 5.22
CA PRO A 82 14.85 2.48 4.10
C PRO A 82 15.21 1.07 4.55
N PRO A 83 14.51 0.03 4.07
CA PRO A 83 14.73 -1.33 4.49
C PRO A 83 16.07 -1.89 4.00
N ALA A 84 16.63 -2.83 4.77
CA ALA A 84 17.88 -3.50 4.45
C ALA A 84 17.77 -4.49 3.26
N GLY A 85 16.55 -4.97 2.94
CA GLY A 85 16.24 -5.87 1.83
C GLY A 85 14.85 -5.62 1.26
N TYR A 86 14.63 -5.96 -0.02
CA TYR A 86 13.43 -5.55 -0.78
C TYR A 86 12.59 -6.72 -1.33
N GLY A 87 12.74 -7.91 -0.80
CA GLY A 87 11.98 -9.10 -1.22
C GLY A 87 10.55 -9.12 -0.65
N SER A 88 9.58 -8.43 -1.27
CA SER A 88 8.23 -8.26 -0.71
C SER A 88 7.25 -9.41 -0.96
N ALA A 89 7.60 -10.41 -1.76
CA ALA A 89 6.64 -11.45 -2.18
C ALA A 89 5.94 -12.14 -1.00
N ARG A 90 6.71 -12.56 0.02
CA ARG A 90 6.14 -13.27 1.19
C ARG A 90 5.31 -12.37 2.10
N ILE A 91 5.72 -11.13 2.31
CA ILE A 91 4.93 -10.18 3.11
C ILE A 91 3.66 -9.75 2.37
N ASN A 92 3.69 -9.61 1.03
CA ASN A 92 2.49 -9.38 0.23
C ASN A 92 1.55 -10.61 0.26
N ALA A 93 2.09 -11.83 0.24
CA ALA A 93 1.31 -13.06 0.47
C ALA A 93 0.69 -13.07 1.88
N GLY A 94 1.40 -12.58 2.89
CA GLY A 94 0.89 -12.37 4.24
C GLY A 94 -0.29 -11.40 4.29
N ALA A 95 -0.31 -10.37 3.44
CA ALA A 95 -1.46 -9.48 3.32
C ALA A 95 -2.71 -10.21 2.75
N LEU A 96 -2.53 -11.19 1.84
CA LEU A 96 -3.63 -12.05 1.39
C LEU A 96 -4.17 -12.92 2.53
N TYR A 97 -3.27 -13.54 3.31
CA TYR A 97 -3.65 -14.33 4.48
C TYR A 97 -4.43 -13.51 5.52
N ALA A 98 -3.97 -12.30 5.77
CA ALA A 98 -4.61 -11.35 6.66
C ALA A 98 -5.98 -10.88 6.11
N ARG A 99 -6.10 -10.68 4.79
CA ARG A 99 -7.34 -10.28 4.13
C ARG A 99 -8.44 -11.33 4.31
N ASP A 100 -8.12 -12.60 4.16
CA ASP A 100 -9.07 -13.70 4.36
C ASP A 100 -9.61 -13.76 5.81
N ARG A 101 -8.91 -13.10 6.75
CA ARG A 101 -9.27 -13.02 8.18
C ARG A 101 -9.81 -11.66 8.62
N GLY A 102 -10.03 -10.73 7.68
CA GLY A 102 -10.47 -9.37 7.99
C GLY A 102 -9.41 -8.50 8.69
N LEU A 103 -8.14 -8.91 8.65
CA LEU A 103 -7.02 -8.27 9.36
C LEU A 103 -6.00 -7.62 8.40
N CYS A 104 -6.39 -7.37 7.13
CA CYS A 104 -5.44 -6.85 6.15
C CYS A 104 -4.90 -5.47 6.54
N GLN A 105 -5.75 -4.56 6.99
CA GLN A 105 -5.31 -3.22 7.43
C GLN A 105 -4.32 -3.29 8.59
N PRO A 106 -4.61 -3.90 9.76
CA PRO A 106 -3.68 -3.93 10.86
C PRO A 106 -2.38 -4.70 10.54
N TYR A 107 -2.45 -5.75 9.71
CA TYR A 107 -1.26 -6.45 9.23
C TYR A 107 -0.38 -5.54 8.38
N THR A 108 -0.95 -4.88 7.40
CA THR A 108 -0.25 -4.00 6.46
C THR A 108 0.41 -2.82 7.21
N GLU A 109 -0.32 -2.22 8.14
CA GLU A 109 0.17 -1.14 9.00
C GLU A 109 1.36 -1.60 9.85
N TRP A 110 1.26 -2.76 10.48
CA TRP A 110 2.32 -3.32 11.31
C TRP A 110 3.57 -3.65 10.48
N ILE A 111 3.43 -4.32 9.32
CA ILE A 111 4.55 -4.65 8.43
C ILE A 111 5.25 -3.39 7.95
N TRP A 112 4.49 -2.37 7.51
CA TRP A 112 5.10 -1.11 7.06
C TRP A 112 5.86 -0.40 8.17
N GLY A 113 5.36 -0.42 9.40
CA GLY A 113 6.06 0.13 10.56
C GLY A 113 7.43 -0.54 10.76
N ARG A 114 7.50 -1.88 10.65
CA ARG A 114 8.74 -2.64 10.74
C ARG A 114 9.68 -2.41 9.56
N VAL A 115 9.14 -2.39 8.35
CA VAL A 115 9.93 -2.31 7.12
C VAL A 115 10.37 -0.88 6.83
N TRP A 116 9.44 0.05 6.73
CA TRP A 116 9.73 1.44 6.35
C TRP A 116 9.90 2.38 7.54
N GLY A 117 9.37 2.02 8.71
CA GLY A 117 9.57 2.77 9.94
C GLY A 117 10.89 2.43 10.64
N GLU A 118 11.24 1.13 10.72
CA GLU A 118 12.42 0.63 11.46
C GLU A 118 13.54 0.12 10.54
N GLY A 119 13.32 0.01 9.23
CA GLY A 119 14.33 -0.43 8.27
C GLY A 119 14.57 -1.94 8.20
N ARG A 120 13.64 -2.77 8.71
CA ARG A 120 13.75 -4.23 8.66
C ARG A 120 13.74 -4.74 7.21
N ALA A 121 14.50 -5.80 6.92
CA ALA A 121 14.45 -6.46 5.63
C ALA A 121 13.10 -7.13 5.40
N MET A 122 12.56 -7.03 4.17
CA MET A 122 11.24 -7.57 3.82
C MET A 122 11.21 -9.10 3.72
N ASP A 123 12.35 -9.70 3.47
CA ASP A 123 12.56 -11.14 3.32
C ASP A 123 13.05 -11.82 4.62
N ASP A 124 13.01 -11.11 5.75
CA ASP A 124 13.40 -11.62 7.05
C ASP A 124 12.38 -12.64 7.59
N ASP A 125 12.81 -13.87 7.81
CA ASP A 125 11.97 -14.94 8.40
C ASP A 125 11.50 -14.60 9.82
N ALA A 126 12.30 -13.85 10.59
CA ALA A 126 11.93 -13.42 11.92
C ALA A 126 10.72 -12.45 11.87
N LEU A 127 10.68 -11.56 10.86
CA LEU A 127 9.55 -10.66 10.65
C LEU A 127 8.24 -11.43 10.45
N LEU A 128 8.26 -12.53 9.69
CA LEU A 128 7.07 -13.36 9.48
C LEU A 128 6.64 -14.10 10.74
N ARG A 129 7.58 -14.62 11.53
CA ARG A 129 7.27 -15.26 12.83
C ARG A 129 6.70 -14.26 13.84
N GLU A 130 7.27 -13.07 13.90
CA GLU A 130 6.75 -11.97 14.73
C GLU A 130 5.34 -11.56 14.29
N ALA A 131 5.05 -11.53 12.99
CA ALA A 131 3.71 -11.27 12.47
C ALA A 131 2.72 -12.36 12.92
N ALA A 132 3.09 -13.65 12.79
CA ALA A 132 2.26 -14.74 13.26
C ALA A 132 1.93 -14.61 14.75
N ALA A 133 2.94 -14.35 15.58
CA ALA A 133 2.76 -14.16 17.02
C ALA A 133 1.91 -12.90 17.34
N ARG A 134 2.11 -11.79 16.61
CA ARG A 134 1.39 -10.52 16.81
C ARG A 134 -0.10 -10.63 16.56
N PHE A 135 -0.49 -11.47 15.60
CA PHE A 135 -1.88 -11.65 15.18
C PHE A 135 -2.51 -12.95 15.66
N ASP A 136 -1.82 -13.67 16.55
CA ASP A 136 -2.25 -14.97 17.11
C ASP A 136 -2.57 -16.01 16.01
N TRP A 137 -1.72 -16.06 14.98
CA TRP A 137 -1.83 -17.04 13.91
C TRP A 137 -0.93 -18.25 14.19
N PRO A 138 -1.36 -19.46 13.82
CA PRO A 138 -0.48 -20.64 13.88
C PRO A 138 0.76 -20.43 13.00
N GLU A 139 1.94 -20.34 13.61
CA GLU A 139 3.19 -19.95 12.90
C GLU A 139 3.45 -20.83 11.68
N ARG A 140 3.32 -22.16 11.83
CA ARG A 140 3.56 -23.09 10.71
C ARG A 140 2.57 -22.92 9.57
N GLU A 141 1.31 -22.64 9.88
CA GLU A 141 0.27 -22.40 8.86
C GLU A 141 0.57 -21.13 8.09
N PHE A 142 0.81 -20.02 8.81
CA PHE A 142 1.08 -18.74 8.20
C PHE A 142 2.38 -18.75 7.37
N THR A 143 3.50 -19.22 7.94
CA THR A 143 4.79 -19.27 7.23
C THR A 143 4.76 -20.25 6.07
N GLY A 144 4.04 -21.37 6.20
CA GLY A 144 3.79 -22.31 5.12
C GLY A 144 2.96 -21.69 3.99
N PHE A 145 1.89 -20.96 4.32
CA PHE A 145 1.07 -20.28 3.31
C PHE A 145 1.89 -19.24 2.52
N VAL A 146 2.60 -18.33 3.20
CA VAL A 146 3.34 -17.25 2.50
C VAL A 146 4.49 -17.75 1.62
N ALA A 147 4.95 -18.98 1.83
CA ALA A 147 5.94 -19.65 1.00
C ALA A 147 5.31 -20.58 -0.06
N SER A 148 3.99 -20.72 -0.09
CA SER A 148 3.32 -21.71 -0.93
C SER A 148 3.15 -21.24 -2.39
N PRO A 149 3.08 -22.20 -3.34
CA PRO A 149 2.69 -21.90 -4.72
C PRO A 149 1.28 -21.28 -4.81
N GLU A 150 0.36 -21.66 -3.91
CA GLU A 150 -0.99 -21.10 -3.84
C GLU A 150 -0.93 -19.58 -3.59
N ALA A 151 -0.19 -19.13 -2.59
CA ALA A 151 -0.05 -17.70 -2.28
C ALA A 151 0.56 -16.93 -3.45
N ALA A 152 1.58 -17.50 -4.11
CA ALA A 152 2.19 -16.91 -5.30
C ALA A 152 1.17 -16.79 -6.46
N GLN A 153 0.36 -17.82 -6.70
CA GLN A 153 -0.68 -17.81 -7.73
C GLN A 153 -1.77 -16.78 -7.41
N ARG A 154 -2.22 -16.70 -6.16
CA ARG A 154 -3.22 -15.70 -5.72
C ARG A 154 -2.71 -14.27 -5.90
N LEU A 155 -1.46 -14.00 -5.52
CA LEU A 155 -0.83 -12.68 -5.73
C LEU A 155 -0.71 -12.34 -7.22
N ALA A 156 -0.32 -13.32 -8.03
CA ALA A 156 -0.22 -13.16 -9.48
C ALA A 156 -1.59 -12.90 -10.12
N ALA A 157 -2.63 -13.60 -9.71
CA ALA A 157 -4.01 -13.40 -10.18
C ALA A 157 -4.55 -12.03 -9.78
N GLY A 158 -4.33 -11.60 -8.52
CA GLY A 158 -4.70 -10.27 -8.04
C GLY A 158 -3.97 -9.15 -8.80
N THR A 159 -2.69 -9.36 -9.14
CA THR A 159 -1.91 -8.43 -9.95
C THR A 159 -2.43 -8.33 -11.38
N GLN A 160 -2.82 -9.46 -11.98
CA GLN A 160 -3.42 -9.49 -13.31
C GLN A 160 -4.78 -8.75 -13.32
N ALA A 161 -5.63 -9.02 -12.34
CA ALA A 161 -6.93 -8.34 -12.20
C ALA A 161 -6.76 -6.82 -11.97
N ALA A 162 -5.74 -6.40 -11.22
CA ALA A 162 -5.40 -5.00 -11.04
C ALA A 162 -5.03 -4.33 -12.38
N HIS A 163 -4.19 -5.00 -13.19
CA HIS A 163 -3.83 -4.53 -14.53
C HIS A 163 -5.06 -4.38 -15.44
N GLU A 164 -5.94 -5.38 -15.47
CA GLU A 164 -7.18 -5.36 -16.24
C GLU A 164 -8.13 -4.25 -15.79
N ALA A 165 -8.09 -3.87 -14.50
CA ALA A 165 -8.80 -2.72 -13.96
C ALA A 165 -8.14 -1.36 -14.26
N GLY A 166 -7.04 -1.33 -15.04
CA GLY A 166 -6.31 -0.13 -15.44
C GLY A 166 -5.20 0.31 -14.49
N VAL A 167 -4.89 -0.48 -13.46
CA VAL A 167 -3.79 -0.19 -12.52
C VAL A 167 -2.45 -0.54 -13.17
N PHE A 168 -1.50 0.39 -13.12
CA PHE A 168 -0.17 0.25 -13.73
C PHE A 168 1.00 0.50 -12.77
N GLY A 169 0.69 0.86 -11.53
CA GLY A 169 1.67 1.15 -10.48
C GLY A 169 1.00 1.31 -9.13
N VAL A 170 1.79 1.49 -8.08
CA VAL A 170 1.30 1.67 -6.70
C VAL A 170 1.99 2.84 -6.00
N PRO A 171 1.31 3.50 -5.02
CA PRO A 171 -0.07 3.28 -4.61
C PRO A 171 -1.06 3.70 -5.70
N THR A 172 -2.15 2.97 -5.84
CA THR A 172 -3.31 3.40 -6.64
C THR A 172 -4.57 3.23 -5.80
N MET A 173 -5.38 4.27 -5.72
CA MET A 173 -6.72 4.25 -5.18
C MET A 173 -7.73 4.19 -6.32
N ARG A 174 -8.76 3.34 -6.20
CA ARG A 174 -9.82 3.22 -7.20
C ARG A 174 -11.18 3.27 -6.54
N LEU A 175 -12.02 4.14 -7.07
CA LEU A 175 -13.43 4.22 -6.68
C LEU A 175 -14.28 4.22 -7.96
N ASP A 176 -15.14 3.23 -8.09
CA ASP A 176 -15.90 2.98 -9.34
C ASP A 176 -14.96 2.83 -10.55
N SER A 177 -15.02 3.75 -11.52
CA SER A 177 -14.15 3.79 -12.71
C SER A 177 -12.96 4.74 -12.59
N GLU A 178 -12.90 5.55 -11.52
CA GLU A 178 -11.86 6.56 -11.34
C GLU A 178 -10.62 5.99 -10.63
N LEU A 179 -9.44 6.44 -11.07
CA LEU A 179 -8.15 6.03 -10.53
C LEU A 179 -7.32 7.23 -10.08
N TRP A 180 -6.67 7.11 -8.93
CA TRP A 180 -5.68 8.07 -8.42
C TRP A 180 -4.38 7.32 -8.15
N TRP A 181 -3.38 7.56 -8.97
CA TRP A 181 -2.06 6.91 -8.83
C TRP A 181 -1.05 7.85 -8.20
N GLY A 182 -0.48 7.46 -7.06
CA GLY A 182 0.54 8.17 -6.29
C GLY A 182 0.00 8.71 -4.96
N ASN A 183 0.90 8.85 -3.96
CA ASN A 183 0.55 9.46 -2.68
C ASN A 183 0.24 10.96 -2.82
N ASP A 184 0.80 11.62 -3.80
CA ASP A 184 0.58 13.02 -4.15
C ASP A 184 -0.79 13.29 -4.81
N ARG A 185 -1.58 12.25 -5.09
CA ARG A 185 -2.95 12.35 -5.61
C ARG A 185 -4.04 12.24 -4.54
N LEU A 186 -3.66 12.06 -3.28
CA LEU A 186 -4.63 11.99 -2.18
C LEU A 186 -5.48 13.26 -2.06
N GLU A 187 -4.92 14.44 -2.34
CA GLU A 187 -5.71 15.68 -2.34
C GLU A 187 -6.79 15.70 -3.43
N PHE A 188 -6.51 15.15 -4.61
CA PHE A 188 -7.52 15.06 -5.67
C PHE A 188 -8.59 14.04 -5.32
N LEU A 189 -8.22 12.91 -4.72
CA LEU A 189 -9.15 11.95 -4.19
C LEU A 189 -10.05 12.58 -3.12
N GLU A 190 -9.47 13.30 -2.14
CA GLU A 190 -10.21 13.99 -1.09
C GLU A 190 -11.25 14.96 -1.66
N ARG A 191 -10.85 15.79 -2.64
CA ARG A 191 -11.78 16.73 -3.32
C ARG A 191 -12.89 15.99 -4.05
N HIS A 192 -12.58 14.88 -4.72
CA HIS A 192 -13.58 14.06 -5.39
C HIS A 192 -14.59 13.49 -4.39
N LEU A 193 -14.11 12.95 -3.26
CA LEU A 193 -14.96 12.41 -2.19
C LEU A 193 -15.85 13.49 -1.54
N ALA A 194 -15.28 14.67 -1.31
CA ALA A 194 -16.04 15.80 -0.72
C ALA A 194 -17.20 16.26 -1.58
N VAL A 195 -17.08 16.23 -2.92
CA VAL A 195 -18.16 16.60 -3.85
C VAL A 195 -19.24 15.51 -3.90
N ARG A 196 -18.89 14.25 -3.66
CA ARG A 196 -19.84 13.11 -3.66
C ARG A 196 -20.62 12.95 -2.36
N ALA A 197 -20.15 13.55 -1.26
CA ALA A 197 -20.87 13.51 0.00
C ALA A 197 -22.25 14.20 -0.20
N PRO A 198 -23.38 13.57 0.22
CA PRO A 198 -24.67 14.24 0.18
C PRO A 198 -24.54 15.55 0.96
N THR A 199 -24.97 16.65 0.33
CA THR A 199 -24.87 18.03 0.81
C THR A 199 -25.59 18.23 2.16
N GLY A 200 -24.98 17.76 3.24
CA GLY A 200 -25.49 17.84 4.61
C GLY A 200 -24.44 18.26 5.64
N LYS A 201 -23.17 18.40 5.23
CA LYS A 201 -22.13 18.91 6.13
C LYS A 201 -21.24 19.88 5.36
N ALA A 202 -21.20 21.12 5.81
CA ALA A 202 -20.34 22.15 5.24
C ALA A 202 -18.85 21.66 5.23
N PRO A 203 -18.08 21.97 4.16
CA PRO A 203 -16.68 21.63 4.11
C PRO A 203 -15.95 22.30 5.27
N PRO A 204 -14.96 21.62 5.91
CA PRO A 204 -14.11 22.25 6.88
C PRO A 204 -13.40 23.43 6.20
N ALA A 205 -13.38 24.57 6.89
CA ALA A 205 -12.74 25.80 6.42
C ALA A 205 -11.30 25.50 5.96
N ALA A 206 -10.97 25.94 4.74
CA ALA A 206 -9.62 25.91 4.24
C ALA A 206 -8.69 26.57 5.25
N LEU A 207 -7.66 25.85 5.71
CA LEU A 207 -6.59 26.43 6.48
C LEU A 207 -5.91 27.49 5.61
N ALA A 208 -6.30 28.75 5.84
CA ALA A 208 -5.59 29.89 5.28
C ALA A 208 -4.19 29.88 5.91
N GLY A 209 -3.17 29.60 5.09
CA GLY A 209 -1.78 29.77 5.47
C GLY A 209 -1.48 31.24 5.70
N THR A 210 -0.93 31.54 6.83
CA THR A 210 -0.11 32.72 7.09
C THR A 210 1.35 32.28 7.10
#